data_02228b4eb60d93cd1edaa2483bb3d662
#
_entry.id   02228b4eb60d93cd1edaa2483bb3d662
#
_cell.length_a   1.000
_cell.length_b   1.000
_cell.length_c   1.000
_cell.angle_alpha   90.00
_cell.angle_beta   90.00
_cell.angle_gamma   90.00
#
_symmetry.space_group_name_H-M   'P 1'
#
loop_
_entity.id
_entity.type
_entity.pdbx_description
1 polymer ?
#
loop_
_entity_poly.entity_id
_entity_poly.type
_entity_poly.pdbx_seq_one_letter_code
_entity_poly.pdbx_strand_id
1 'polypeptide(L)'
;MANIDTPIPALKLNDGNSIPMLGYGTGTAWYKSGDEDKIDEKLVESIQTAIKLGYYHLDGAEVYKTEPELSMAIKKSGVAREKLFVTTKVITNIADIQNAIKTSLKKLQLDYVDLYLIHAPFFAKTDSDLQRAWAEMEAVQSSGLAKSIGVSNYLPQHLEATLKTAKVVPAINQIEFHPYLQHPPLLAFHKQHGIATAAYGPLSAVTKAAPGPVDDFMKALEKKYAVSAAEISLRWCIDQDIVAITTSGKGFWTNKFDANDRS
;
A
#
# COMPACT_ATOMS: atom_id res chain seq x y z
N MET A 1 -25.84 11.50 7.09
CA MET A 1 -25.07 10.28 6.74
C MET A 1 -24.43 10.54 5.40
N ALA A 2 -23.10 10.51 5.33
CA ALA A 2 -22.40 10.66 4.06
C ALA A 2 -22.88 9.59 3.09
N ASN A 3 -23.19 10.00 1.90
CA ASN A 3 -23.55 9.05 0.83
C ASN A 3 -22.24 8.38 0.38
N ILE A 4 -21.94 7.20 0.93
CA ILE A 4 -20.75 6.39 0.60
C ILE A 4 -20.98 5.66 -0.75
N ASP A 5 -21.89 6.15 -1.58
CA ASP A 5 -22.36 5.46 -2.79
C ASP A 5 -21.41 5.53 -3.99
N THR A 6 -20.27 6.22 -3.86
CA THR A 6 -19.24 6.15 -4.91
C THR A 6 -18.15 5.18 -4.44
N PRO A 7 -18.11 3.94 -4.96
CA PRO A 7 -17.08 2.98 -4.56
C PRO A 7 -15.70 3.51 -4.94
N ILE A 8 -14.71 3.26 -4.07
CA ILE A 8 -13.31 3.50 -4.40
C ILE A 8 -12.98 2.74 -5.68
N PRO A 9 -12.44 3.40 -6.73
CA PRO A 9 -12.11 2.71 -7.98
C PRO A 9 -11.07 1.62 -7.74
N ALA A 10 -11.06 0.61 -8.59
CA ALA A 10 -10.08 -0.46 -8.58
C ALA A 10 -9.24 -0.43 -9.86
N LEU A 11 -7.93 -0.68 -9.73
CA LEU A 11 -7.00 -0.82 -10.83
C LEU A 11 -6.81 -2.31 -11.13
N LYS A 12 -6.88 -2.68 -12.42
CA LYS A 12 -6.61 -4.05 -12.86
C LYS A 12 -5.09 -4.27 -12.95
N LEU A 13 -4.60 -5.32 -12.29
CA LEU A 13 -3.21 -5.74 -12.34
C LEU A 13 -2.94 -6.64 -13.56
N ASN A 14 -1.67 -6.82 -13.91
CA ASN A 14 -1.23 -7.64 -15.04
C ASN A 14 -1.53 -9.14 -14.88
N ASP A 15 -1.73 -9.60 -13.66
CA ASP A 15 -2.09 -10.99 -13.33
C ASP A 15 -3.62 -11.25 -13.33
N GLY A 16 -4.41 -10.22 -13.66
CA GLY A 16 -5.87 -10.31 -13.75
C GLY A 16 -6.62 -10.00 -12.45
N ASN A 17 -5.94 -9.86 -11.33
CA ASN A 17 -6.53 -9.39 -10.07
C ASN A 17 -6.82 -7.89 -10.14
N SER A 18 -7.59 -7.37 -9.18
CA SER A 18 -7.89 -5.94 -9.07
C SER A 18 -7.57 -5.43 -7.68
N ILE A 19 -6.91 -4.26 -7.60
CA ILE A 19 -6.53 -3.61 -6.34
C ILE A 19 -7.33 -2.32 -6.15
N PRO A 20 -7.98 -2.09 -4.99
CA PRO A 20 -8.61 -0.80 -4.70
C PRO A 20 -7.55 0.31 -4.72
N MET A 21 -7.84 1.41 -5.42
CA MET A 21 -6.87 2.49 -5.67
C MET A 21 -6.60 3.37 -4.45
N LEU A 22 -7.33 3.19 -3.36
CA LEU A 22 -7.09 3.89 -2.10
C LEU A 22 -6.92 2.86 -0.98
N GLY A 23 -5.75 2.86 -0.34
CA GLY A 23 -5.37 1.94 0.72
C GLY A 23 -5.08 2.63 2.05
N TYR A 24 -5.34 1.93 3.15
CA TYR A 24 -4.98 2.32 4.50
C TYR A 24 -3.69 1.61 4.93
N GLY A 25 -2.61 2.38 5.16
CA GLY A 25 -1.31 1.88 5.56
C GLY A 25 -1.10 1.87 7.07
N THR A 26 -0.46 0.82 7.57
CA THR A 26 -0.13 0.63 9.00
C THR A 26 1.36 0.85 9.31
N GLY A 27 2.14 1.36 8.35
CA GLY A 27 3.52 1.80 8.54
C GLY A 27 3.61 3.20 9.16
N THR A 28 4.69 3.92 8.91
CA THR A 28 4.94 5.34 9.26
C THR A 28 4.46 5.77 10.65
N ALA A 29 3.17 6.13 10.79
CA ALA A 29 2.59 6.64 12.05
C ALA A 29 2.38 5.55 13.12
N TRP A 30 2.32 4.28 12.70
CA TRP A 30 1.98 3.14 13.53
C TRP A 30 3.12 2.13 13.68
N TYR A 31 4.29 2.44 13.11
CA TYR A 31 5.46 1.58 13.20
C TYR A 31 5.83 1.30 14.67
N LYS A 32 5.92 0.02 15.03
CA LYS A 32 6.25 -0.40 16.40
C LYS A 32 7.75 -0.64 16.54
N SER A 33 8.42 0.12 17.38
CA SER A 33 9.83 -0.07 17.75
C SER A 33 10.02 -1.10 18.87
N GLY A 34 8.94 -1.44 19.59
CA GLY A 34 8.95 -2.32 20.76
C GLY A 34 8.44 -3.73 20.48
N ASP A 35 7.82 -4.29 21.51
CA ASP A 35 7.23 -5.62 21.52
C ASP A 35 6.05 -5.70 20.55
N GLU A 36 6.12 -6.67 19.65
CA GLU A 36 5.07 -6.92 18.64
C GLU A 36 3.78 -7.46 19.28
N ASP A 37 3.89 -8.22 20.34
CA ASP A 37 2.75 -8.86 21.00
C ASP A 37 1.91 -7.86 21.82
N LYS A 38 2.45 -6.66 22.10
CA LYS A 38 1.71 -5.59 22.73
C LYS A 38 0.79 -4.91 21.72
N ILE A 39 -0.50 -5.24 21.74
CA ILE A 39 -1.49 -4.68 20.84
C ILE A 39 -1.69 -3.18 21.05
N ASP A 40 -1.66 -2.41 19.99
CA ASP A 40 -2.09 -1.01 19.95
C ASP A 40 -3.58 -0.92 19.58
N GLU A 41 -4.45 -0.81 20.62
CA GLU A 41 -5.89 -0.72 20.43
C GLU A 41 -6.30 0.52 19.61
N LYS A 42 -5.54 1.61 19.65
CA LYS A 42 -5.82 2.80 18.82
C LYS A 42 -5.63 2.50 17.34
N LEU A 43 -4.60 1.72 16.99
CA LEU A 43 -4.41 1.27 15.63
C LEU A 43 -5.55 0.35 15.19
N VAL A 44 -5.97 -0.59 16.04
CA VAL A 44 -7.11 -1.47 15.76
C VAL A 44 -8.37 -0.65 15.47
N GLU A 45 -8.71 0.33 16.31
CA GLU A 45 -9.85 1.24 16.12
C GLU A 45 -9.74 2.07 14.83
N SER A 46 -8.53 2.53 14.52
CA SER A 46 -8.27 3.32 13.30
C SER A 46 -8.47 2.49 12.03
N ILE A 47 -7.98 1.24 12.01
CA ILE A 47 -8.22 0.32 10.88
C ILE A 47 -9.70 -0.01 10.75
N GLN A 48 -10.41 -0.28 11.86
CA GLN A 48 -11.86 -0.52 11.82
C GLN A 48 -12.63 0.69 11.27
N THR A 49 -12.21 1.90 11.63
CA THR A 49 -12.79 3.14 11.09
C THR A 49 -12.54 3.24 9.59
N ALA A 50 -11.31 2.96 9.14
CA ALA A 50 -10.99 2.94 7.72
C ALA A 50 -11.87 1.94 6.95
N ILE A 51 -12.03 0.72 7.46
CA ILE A 51 -12.90 -0.31 6.85
C ILE A 51 -14.36 0.18 6.78
N LYS A 52 -14.89 0.78 7.85
CA LYS A 52 -16.25 1.37 7.87
C LYS A 52 -16.44 2.48 6.84
N LEU A 53 -15.38 3.20 6.51
CA LEU A 53 -15.37 4.25 5.49
C LEU A 53 -15.11 3.72 4.07
N GLY A 54 -15.02 2.40 3.87
CA GLY A 54 -14.84 1.77 2.57
C GLY A 54 -13.38 1.59 2.14
N TYR A 55 -12.40 1.82 3.01
CA TYR A 55 -11.00 1.48 2.73
C TYR A 55 -10.83 -0.03 2.87
N TYR A 56 -11.08 -0.74 1.80
CA TYR A 56 -10.95 -2.19 1.77
C TYR A 56 -9.55 -2.69 1.41
N HIS A 57 -8.66 -1.80 0.98
CA HIS A 57 -7.24 -2.11 0.80
C HIS A 57 -6.48 -1.75 2.09
N LEU A 58 -5.93 -2.76 2.75
CA LEU A 58 -5.17 -2.65 4.00
C LEU A 58 -3.71 -3.01 3.72
N ASP A 59 -2.79 -2.08 3.98
CA ASP A 59 -1.37 -2.23 3.68
C ASP A 59 -0.54 -2.35 4.95
N GLY A 60 0.09 -3.52 5.13
CA GLY A 60 1.00 -3.86 6.21
C GLY A 60 2.40 -4.23 5.71
N ALA A 61 3.25 -4.64 6.64
CA ALA A 61 4.53 -5.30 6.40
C ALA A 61 5.02 -5.97 7.68
N GLU A 62 5.81 -7.05 7.55
CA GLU A 62 6.41 -7.73 8.70
C GLU A 62 7.20 -6.78 9.61
N VAL A 63 7.98 -5.88 9.00
CA VAL A 63 8.85 -4.95 9.71
C VAL A 63 8.10 -3.88 10.49
N TYR A 64 6.83 -3.62 10.16
CA TYR A 64 6.01 -2.66 10.92
C TYR A 64 5.55 -3.22 12.27
N LYS A 65 5.55 -4.55 12.42
CA LYS A 65 5.08 -5.27 13.61
C LYS A 65 3.60 -4.97 13.95
N THR A 66 2.80 -4.67 12.93
CA THR A 66 1.38 -4.29 13.05
C THR A 66 0.43 -5.32 12.44
N GLU A 67 0.95 -6.49 12.03
CA GLU A 67 0.13 -7.58 11.49
C GLU A 67 -0.89 -8.13 12.52
N PRO A 68 -0.59 -8.21 13.84
CA PRO A 68 -1.59 -8.60 14.85
C PRO A 68 -2.76 -7.61 14.95
N GLU A 69 -2.52 -6.30 14.87
CA GLU A 69 -3.56 -5.26 14.88
C GLU A 69 -4.42 -5.34 13.62
N LEU A 70 -3.81 -5.57 12.44
CA LEU A 70 -4.55 -5.81 11.20
C LEU A 70 -5.48 -7.01 11.35
N SER A 71 -4.98 -8.13 11.85
CA SER A 71 -5.76 -9.34 12.14
C SER A 71 -6.98 -9.04 13.02
N MET A 72 -6.73 -8.38 14.15
CA MET A 72 -7.78 -8.05 15.11
C MET A 72 -8.84 -7.12 14.52
N ALA A 73 -8.41 -6.09 13.77
CA ALA A 73 -9.32 -5.14 13.13
C ALA A 73 -10.17 -5.80 12.03
N ILE A 74 -9.56 -6.64 11.19
CA ILE A 74 -10.27 -7.42 10.16
C ILE A 74 -11.35 -8.28 10.82
N LYS A 75 -11.01 -9.04 11.84
CA LYS A 75 -11.95 -9.89 12.57
C LYS A 75 -13.09 -9.10 13.22
N LYS A 76 -12.74 -7.99 13.90
CA LYS A 76 -13.73 -7.14 14.58
C LYS A 76 -14.62 -6.36 13.59
N SER A 77 -14.19 -6.14 12.34
CA SER A 77 -14.96 -5.40 11.34
C SER A 77 -16.22 -6.15 10.88
N GLY A 78 -16.22 -7.48 10.94
CA GLY A 78 -17.27 -8.33 10.40
C GLY A 78 -17.39 -8.32 8.87
N VAL A 79 -16.47 -7.66 8.17
CA VAL A 79 -16.44 -7.63 6.70
C VAL A 79 -15.88 -8.97 6.20
N ALA A 80 -16.55 -9.57 5.21
CA ALA A 80 -16.10 -10.83 4.61
C ALA A 80 -14.69 -10.67 4.00
N ARG A 81 -13.82 -11.68 4.21
CA ARG A 81 -12.39 -11.64 3.79
C ARG A 81 -12.23 -11.32 2.30
N GLU A 82 -13.11 -11.82 1.47
CA GLU A 82 -13.09 -11.66 0.01
C GLU A 82 -13.37 -10.23 -0.45
N LYS A 83 -13.92 -9.40 0.42
CA LYS A 83 -14.13 -7.96 0.16
C LYS A 83 -12.90 -7.12 0.52
N LEU A 84 -11.99 -7.68 1.30
CA LEU A 84 -10.78 -6.99 1.73
C LEU A 84 -9.62 -7.35 0.81
N PHE A 85 -8.79 -6.37 0.51
CA PHE A 85 -7.52 -6.52 -0.18
C PHE A 85 -6.41 -6.28 0.84
N VAL A 86 -5.70 -7.34 1.23
CA VAL A 86 -4.67 -7.29 2.28
C VAL A 86 -3.30 -7.42 1.64
N THR A 87 -2.44 -6.44 1.91
CA THR A 87 -1.03 -6.42 1.49
C THR A 87 -0.13 -6.62 2.70
N THR A 88 0.88 -7.48 2.58
CA THR A 88 2.05 -7.48 3.48
C THR A 88 3.35 -7.58 2.70
N LYS A 89 4.50 -7.40 3.37
CA LYS A 89 5.80 -7.25 2.71
C LYS A 89 6.90 -7.93 3.51
N VAL A 90 7.90 -8.47 2.82
CA VAL A 90 9.09 -9.09 3.41
C VAL A 90 10.34 -8.23 3.21
N ILE A 91 11.13 -8.09 4.26
CA ILE A 91 12.46 -7.48 4.21
C ILE A 91 13.42 -8.09 5.24
N THR A 92 12.98 -8.25 6.48
CA THR A 92 13.80 -8.77 7.58
C THR A 92 14.14 -10.25 7.36
N ASN A 93 13.13 -11.01 6.91
CA ASN A 93 13.23 -12.44 6.68
C ASN A 93 13.40 -12.79 5.19
N ILE A 94 14.01 -11.91 4.42
CA ILE A 94 14.19 -12.03 2.96
C ILE A 94 15.02 -13.27 2.55
N ALA A 95 15.81 -13.82 3.45
CA ALA A 95 16.60 -15.04 3.19
C ALA A 95 15.75 -16.31 3.13
N ASP A 96 14.52 -16.26 3.66
CA ASP A 96 13.59 -17.40 3.69
C ASP A 96 12.14 -16.89 3.52
N ILE A 97 11.82 -16.48 2.29
CA ILE A 97 10.55 -15.87 1.92
C ILE A 97 9.37 -16.83 2.17
N GLN A 98 9.59 -18.14 1.95
CA GLN A 98 8.56 -19.16 2.15
C GLN A 98 8.11 -19.27 3.63
N ASN A 99 9.03 -19.14 4.57
CA ASN A 99 8.69 -19.14 5.99
C ASN A 99 8.26 -17.74 6.47
N ALA A 100 8.78 -16.69 5.86
CA ALA A 100 8.35 -15.31 6.16
C ALA A 100 6.86 -15.14 5.91
N ILE A 101 6.35 -15.53 4.73
CA ILE A 101 4.91 -15.41 4.43
C ILE A 101 4.05 -16.25 5.37
N LYS A 102 4.46 -17.48 5.70
CA LYS A 102 3.74 -18.33 6.66
C LYS A 102 3.66 -17.69 8.04
N THR A 103 4.73 -17.03 8.46
CA THR A 103 4.78 -16.29 9.72
C THR A 103 3.85 -15.09 9.70
N SER A 104 3.86 -14.29 8.62
CA SER A 104 2.94 -13.18 8.43
C SER A 104 1.47 -13.64 8.41
N LEU A 105 1.16 -14.72 7.68
CA LEU A 105 -0.20 -15.28 7.63
C LEU A 105 -0.68 -15.76 9.01
N LYS A 106 0.21 -16.37 9.80
CA LYS A 106 -0.11 -16.75 11.19
C LYS A 106 -0.46 -15.53 12.05
N LYS A 107 0.29 -14.42 11.95
CA LYS A 107 0.02 -13.17 12.68
C LYS A 107 -1.26 -12.51 12.19
N LEU A 108 -1.49 -12.48 10.89
CA LEU A 108 -2.69 -11.96 10.25
C LEU A 108 -3.92 -12.85 10.49
N GLN A 109 -3.74 -14.11 10.90
CA GLN A 109 -4.79 -15.13 11.02
C GLN A 109 -5.58 -15.29 9.70
N LEU A 110 -4.85 -15.32 8.58
CA LEU A 110 -5.39 -15.44 7.23
C LEU A 110 -4.75 -16.64 6.52
N ASP A 111 -5.49 -17.25 5.58
CA ASP A 111 -4.99 -18.34 4.74
C ASP A 111 -4.17 -17.82 3.55
N TYR A 112 -4.41 -16.59 3.13
CA TYR A 112 -3.71 -15.91 2.03
C TYR A 112 -3.71 -14.39 2.20
N VAL A 113 -2.76 -13.72 1.52
CA VAL A 113 -2.82 -12.28 1.28
C VAL A 113 -3.19 -12.00 -0.19
N ASP A 114 -3.76 -10.84 -0.47
CA ASP A 114 -4.08 -10.44 -1.84
C ASP A 114 -2.84 -9.96 -2.58
N LEU A 115 -1.89 -9.34 -1.87
CA LEU A 115 -0.63 -8.88 -2.43
C LEU A 115 0.52 -9.11 -1.46
N TYR A 116 1.60 -9.71 -1.95
CA TYR A 116 2.85 -9.87 -1.21
C TYR A 116 3.99 -9.18 -1.92
N LEU A 117 4.75 -8.35 -1.20
CA LEU A 117 5.83 -7.54 -1.78
C LEU A 117 7.19 -7.87 -1.19
N ILE A 118 8.24 -7.86 -2.01
CA ILE A 118 9.59 -7.60 -1.53
C ILE A 118 9.66 -6.11 -1.18
N HIS A 119 9.91 -5.78 0.10
CA HIS A 119 9.77 -4.42 0.62
C HIS A 119 10.81 -3.43 0.08
N ALA A 120 12.02 -3.91 -0.24
CA ALA A 120 13.08 -3.12 -0.85
C ALA A 120 14.16 -4.03 -1.44
N PRO A 121 14.94 -3.57 -2.44
CA PRO A 121 16.01 -4.34 -3.07
C PRO A 121 17.33 -4.34 -2.28
N PHE A 122 17.42 -3.67 -1.13
CA PHE A 122 18.68 -3.34 -0.44
C PHE A 122 19.44 -4.55 0.13
N PHE A 123 18.80 -5.72 0.19
CA PHE A 123 19.46 -6.98 0.56
C PHE A 123 20.38 -7.53 -0.53
N ALA A 124 20.11 -7.16 -1.79
CA ALA A 124 20.78 -7.71 -2.95
C ALA A 124 22.16 -7.05 -3.17
N LYS A 125 23.18 -7.86 -3.32
CA LYS A 125 24.53 -7.43 -3.69
C LYS A 125 24.79 -7.66 -5.18
N THR A 126 24.02 -8.54 -5.79
CA THR A 126 24.14 -8.94 -7.20
C THR A 126 22.76 -9.08 -7.84
N ASP A 127 22.70 -9.04 -9.18
CA ASP A 127 21.48 -9.35 -9.95
C ASP A 127 20.90 -10.73 -9.56
N SER A 128 21.78 -11.72 -9.32
CA SER A 128 21.36 -13.07 -8.92
C SER A 128 20.64 -13.11 -7.58
N ASP A 129 20.92 -12.18 -6.67
CA ASP A 129 20.18 -12.10 -5.39
C ASP A 129 18.74 -11.65 -5.62
N LEU A 130 18.52 -10.65 -6.51
CA LEU A 130 17.18 -10.21 -6.90
C LEU A 130 16.40 -11.33 -7.60
N GLN A 131 17.07 -12.03 -8.53
CA GLN A 131 16.48 -13.14 -9.30
C GLN A 131 16.06 -14.29 -8.39
N ARG A 132 16.92 -14.69 -7.43
CA ARG A 132 16.61 -15.74 -6.46
C ARG A 132 15.43 -15.35 -5.58
N ALA A 133 15.43 -14.14 -5.01
CA ALA A 133 14.31 -13.67 -4.19
C ALA A 133 13.01 -13.62 -4.99
N TRP A 134 13.06 -13.24 -6.28
CA TRP A 134 11.87 -13.23 -7.12
C TRP A 134 11.35 -14.64 -7.41
N ALA A 135 12.21 -15.60 -7.67
CA ALA A 135 11.81 -17.00 -7.83
C ALA A 135 11.11 -17.57 -6.58
N GLU A 136 11.55 -17.16 -5.37
CA GLU A 136 10.86 -17.51 -4.13
C GLU A 136 9.47 -16.85 -4.04
N MET A 137 9.32 -15.60 -4.51
CA MET A 137 8.00 -14.93 -4.59
C MET A 137 7.06 -15.66 -5.55
N GLU A 138 7.55 -16.10 -6.70
CA GLU A 138 6.78 -16.90 -7.66
C GLU A 138 6.31 -18.24 -7.04
N ALA A 139 7.14 -18.86 -6.23
CA ALA A 139 6.77 -20.08 -5.50
C ALA A 139 5.69 -19.79 -4.44
N VAL A 140 5.75 -18.66 -3.73
CA VAL A 140 4.68 -18.21 -2.81
C VAL A 140 3.35 -18.03 -3.56
N GLN A 141 3.35 -17.36 -4.72
CA GLN A 141 2.14 -17.18 -5.52
C GLN A 141 1.60 -18.55 -6.00
N SER A 142 2.47 -19.40 -6.53
CA SER A 142 2.08 -20.74 -7.01
C SER A 142 1.48 -21.62 -5.92
N SER A 143 1.91 -21.44 -4.66
CA SER A 143 1.34 -22.18 -3.51
C SER A 143 0.01 -21.61 -3.02
N GLY A 144 -0.47 -20.49 -3.57
CA GLY A 144 -1.73 -19.85 -3.21
C GLY A 144 -1.68 -19.01 -1.92
N LEU A 145 -0.51 -18.82 -1.31
CA LEU A 145 -0.34 -18.00 -0.11
C LEU A 145 -0.44 -16.49 -0.39
N ALA A 146 -0.22 -16.09 -1.64
CA ALA A 146 -0.47 -14.74 -2.15
C ALA A 146 -1.15 -14.80 -3.52
N LYS A 147 -2.18 -13.98 -3.76
CA LYS A 147 -2.84 -13.90 -5.07
C LYS A 147 -1.99 -13.16 -6.09
N SER A 148 -1.45 -12.03 -5.69
CA SER A 148 -0.54 -11.20 -6.49
C SER A 148 0.79 -11.05 -5.79
N ILE A 149 1.88 -10.94 -6.56
CA ILE A 149 3.22 -10.69 -6.06
C ILE A 149 3.81 -9.45 -6.71
N GLY A 150 4.59 -8.69 -5.97
CA GLY A 150 5.20 -7.46 -6.45
C GLY A 150 6.43 -7.07 -5.67
N VAL A 151 6.86 -5.84 -5.89
CA VAL A 151 8.05 -5.28 -5.26
C VAL A 151 7.76 -3.90 -4.70
N SER A 152 8.68 -3.37 -3.92
CA SER A 152 8.64 -2.01 -3.40
C SER A 152 10.04 -1.40 -3.45
N ASN A 153 10.13 -0.11 -3.75
CA ASN A 153 11.38 0.65 -3.83
C ASN A 153 12.38 0.15 -4.90
N TYR A 154 11.91 -0.56 -5.91
CA TYR A 154 12.75 -1.01 -7.02
C TYR A 154 12.92 0.12 -8.03
N LEU A 155 14.16 0.34 -8.45
CA LEU A 155 14.53 1.22 -9.56
C LEU A 155 14.54 0.42 -10.88
N PRO A 156 14.62 1.08 -12.06
CA PRO A 156 14.63 0.36 -13.35
C PRO A 156 15.68 -0.75 -13.42
N GLN A 157 16.91 -0.52 -12.96
CA GLN A 157 17.96 -1.55 -12.97
C GLN A 157 17.62 -2.78 -12.14
N HIS A 158 16.93 -2.61 -11.00
CA HIS A 158 16.51 -3.74 -10.16
C HIS A 158 15.40 -4.54 -10.85
N LEU A 159 14.46 -3.85 -11.51
CA LEU A 159 13.40 -4.48 -12.28
C LEU A 159 13.96 -5.20 -13.51
N GLU A 160 14.87 -4.59 -14.24
CA GLU A 160 15.57 -5.22 -15.39
C GLU A 160 16.28 -6.51 -14.96
N ALA A 161 17.04 -6.46 -13.85
CA ALA A 161 17.73 -7.64 -13.32
C ALA A 161 16.73 -8.76 -12.96
N THR A 162 15.64 -8.42 -12.30
CA THR A 162 14.56 -9.35 -11.91
C THR A 162 13.90 -9.96 -13.14
N LEU A 163 13.52 -9.13 -14.13
CA LEU A 163 12.82 -9.56 -15.34
C LEU A 163 13.61 -10.48 -16.25
N LYS A 164 14.96 -10.50 -16.16
CA LYS A 164 15.80 -11.43 -16.94
C LYS A 164 15.44 -12.92 -16.71
N THR A 165 14.94 -13.27 -15.53
CA THR A 165 14.64 -14.66 -15.17
C THR A 165 13.20 -14.86 -14.68
N ALA A 166 12.45 -13.79 -14.49
CA ALA A 166 11.08 -13.83 -14.02
C ALA A 166 10.16 -14.59 -15.00
N LYS A 167 9.36 -15.51 -14.46
CA LYS A 167 8.24 -16.17 -15.16
C LYS A 167 6.95 -15.40 -15.00
N VAL A 168 6.83 -14.68 -13.89
CA VAL A 168 5.72 -13.80 -13.56
C VAL A 168 6.26 -12.38 -13.44
N VAL A 169 5.69 -11.44 -14.20
CA VAL A 169 6.04 -10.03 -14.08
C VAL A 169 5.51 -9.48 -12.75
N PRO A 170 6.29 -8.68 -11.98
CA PRO A 170 5.76 -8.04 -10.77
C PRO A 170 4.44 -7.31 -11.06
N ALA A 171 3.41 -7.60 -10.28
CA ALA A 171 2.09 -6.99 -10.49
C ALA A 171 2.12 -5.48 -10.20
N ILE A 172 2.95 -5.07 -9.24
CA ILE A 172 3.04 -3.69 -8.77
C ILE A 172 4.42 -3.39 -8.20
N ASN A 173 4.85 -2.13 -8.30
CA ASN A 173 5.98 -1.57 -7.56
C ASN A 173 5.47 -0.43 -6.65
N GLN A 174 5.60 -0.59 -5.34
CA GLN A 174 5.20 0.42 -4.36
C GLN A 174 6.39 1.33 -4.05
N ILE A 175 6.25 2.63 -4.35
CA ILE A 175 7.33 3.64 -4.24
C ILE A 175 6.85 4.87 -3.49
N GLU A 176 7.77 5.71 -2.99
CA GLU A 176 7.41 7.05 -2.58
C GLU A 176 7.01 7.85 -3.82
N PHE A 177 5.78 8.40 -3.80
CA PHE A 177 5.28 9.16 -4.94
C PHE A 177 4.34 10.28 -4.46
N HIS A 178 4.66 11.51 -4.87
CA HIS A 178 3.92 12.74 -4.55
C HIS A 178 4.38 13.86 -5.50
N PRO A 179 3.74 15.04 -5.54
CA PRO A 179 4.06 16.11 -6.48
C PRO A 179 5.54 16.52 -6.56
N TYR A 180 6.31 16.36 -5.48
CA TYR A 180 7.74 16.69 -5.48
C TYR A 180 8.65 15.49 -5.82
N LEU A 181 8.09 14.27 -5.98
CA LEU A 181 8.83 13.06 -6.29
C LEU A 181 8.04 12.17 -7.25
N GLN A 182 8.15 12.43 -8.56
CA GLN A 182 7.29 11.82 -9.58
C GLN A 182 7.92 10.68 -10.38
N HIS A 183 9.25 10.50 -10.32
CA HIS A 183 9.97 9.40 -10.97
C HIS A 183 9.62 9.13 -12.44
N PRO A 184 9.61 10.11 -13.38
CA PRO A 184 9.13 9.90 -14.74
C PRO A 184 9.76 8.70 -15.48
N PRO A 185 11.10 8.45 -15.39
CA PRO A 185 11.71 7.29 -16.04
C PRO A 185 11.22 5.96 -15.49
N LEU A 186 10.98 5.86 -14.17
CA LEU A 186 10.48 4.65 -13.52
C LEU A 186 9.01 4.38 -13.89
N LEU A 187 8.18 5.40 -13.94
CA LEU A 187 6.79 5.26 -14.38
C LEU A 187 6.70 4.83 -15.85
N ALA A 188 7.58 5.38 -16.72
CA ALA A 188 7.66 4.95 -18.11
C ALA A 188 8.05 3.46 -18.22
N PHE A 189 9.01 3.01 -17.40
CA PHE A 189 9.41 1.61 -17.31
C PHE A 189 8.25 0.72 -16.83
N HIS A 190 7.55 1.13 -15.78
CA HIS A 190 6.38 0.40 -15.28
C HIS A 190 5.34 0.22 -16.37
N LYS A 191 4.98 1.30 -17.05
CA LYS A 191 3.99 1.27 -18.15
C LYS A 191 4.42 0.34 -19.28
N GLN A 192 5.69 0.36 -19.67
CA GLN A 192 6.23 -0.50 -20.73
C GLN A 192 6.11 -1.99 -20.39
N HIS A 193 6.26 -2.35 -19.11
CA HIS A 193 6.26 -3.74 -18.65
C HIS A 193 4.93 -4.18 -18.02
N GLY A 194 3.91 -3.33 -18.04
CA GLY A 194 2.61 -3.63 -17.44
C GLY A 194 2.66 -3.76 -15.91
N ILE A 195 3.61 -3.10 -15.24
CA ILE A 195 3.74 -3.08 -13.79
C ILE A 195 2.91 -1.91 -13.27
N ALA A 196 1.99 -2.16 -12.33
CA ALA A 196 1.26 -1.08 -11.68
C ALA A 196 2.16 -0.29 -10.71
N THR A 197 1.75 0.93 -10.38
CA THR A 197 2.44 1.76 -9.39
C THR A 197 1.54 1.98 -8.17
N ALA A 198 2.10 1.81 -6.97
CA ALA A 198 1.48 2.27 -5.73
C ALA A 198 2.34 3.35 -5.07
N ALA A 199 1.68 4.38 -4.55
CA ALA A 199 2.28 5.52 -3.89
C ALA A 199 2.22 5.35 -2.37
N TYR A 200 3.35 5.22 -1.69
CA TYR A 200 3.40 5.55 -0.28
C TYR A 200 3.85 7.00 -0.09
N GLY A 201 3.47 7.63 1.03
CA GLY A 201 3.73 9.04 1.28
C GLY A 201 3.05 10.01 0.29
N PRO A 202 1.86 9.74 -0.25
CA PRO A 202 1.21 10.58 -1.26
C PRO A 202 0.91 11.99 -0.75
N LEU A 203 0.85 12.18 0.56
CA LEU A 203 0.58 13.46 1.22
C LEU A 203 1.85 14.23 1.61
N SER A 204 3.05 13.74 1.28
CA SER A 204 4.32 14.35 1.70
C SER A 204 4.42 15.83 1.29
N ALA A 205 3.96 16.17 0.09
CA ALA A 205 4.02 17.56 -0.41
C ALA A 205 3.18 18.55 0.41
N VAL A 206 2.08 18.10 1.03
CA VAL A 206 1.16 18.94 1.82
C VAL A 206 1.28 18.72 3.34
N THR A 207 2.23 17.90 3.76
CA THR A 207 2.51 17.60 5.18
C THR A 207 3.98 17.83 5.53
N LYS A 208 4.86 16.88 5.24
CA LYS A 208 6.27 16.90 5.63
C LYS A 208 7.08 17.97 4.90
N ALA A 209 6.73 18.26 3.64
CA ALA A 209 7.41 19.22 2.78
C ALA A 209 6.68 20.57 2.66
N ALA A 210 5.64 20.80 3.45
CA ALA A 210 5.00 22.11 3.59
C ALA A 210 5.75 22.96 4.64
N PRO A 211 5.90 24.30 4.42
CA PRO A 211 5.46 25.02 3.24
C PRO A 211 6.34 24.79 2.01
N GLY A 212 5.72 24.80 0.83
CA GLY A 212 6.44 24.52 -0.40
C GLY A 212 5.74 25.05 -1.69
N PRO A 213 6.38 24.87 -2.86
CA PRO A 213 5.91 25.45 -4.13
C PRO A 213 4.47 25.09 -4.54
N VAL A 214 3.90 23.99 -4.05
CA VAL A 214 2.52 23.59 -4.40
C VAL A 214 1.45 24.26 -3.53
N ASP A 215 1.82 24.92 -2.42
CA ASP A 215 0.85 25.36 -1.41
C ASP A 215 -0.19 26.32 -1.95
N ASP A 216 0.23 27.32 -2.73
CA ASP A 216 -0.73 28.30 -3.28
C ASP A 216 -1.64 27.68 -4.35
N PHE A 217 -1.10 26.72 -5.12
CA PHE A 217 -1.88 25.95 -6.06
C PHE A 217 -2.89 25.05 -5.35
N MET A 218 -2.48 24.39 -4.26
CA MET A 218 -3.38 23.58 -3.43
C MET A 218 -4.50 24.41 -2.82
N LYS A 219 -4.21 25.59 -2.26
CA LYS A 219 -5.24 26.52 -1.74
C LYS A 219 -6.27 26.93 -2.81
N ALA A 220 -5.79 27.18 -4.04
CA ALA A 220 -6.69 27.49 -5.15
C ALA A 220 -7.61 26.31 -5.50
N LEU A 221 -7.10 25.09 -5.49
CA LEU A 221 -7.87 23.88 -5.74
C LEU A 221 -8.84 23.56 -4.58
N GLU A 222 -8.40 23.70 -3.33
CA GLU A 222 -9.27 23.58 -2.15
C GLU A 222 -10.48 24.50 -2.25
N LYS A 223 -10.27 25.77 -2.60
CA LYS A 223 -11.34 26.73 -2.81
C LYS A 223 -12.23 26.35 -4.00
N LYS A 224 -11.64 25.90 -5.11
CA LYS A 224 -12.39 25.56 -6.33
C LYS A 224 -13.29 24.35 -6.15
N TYR A 225 -12.81 23.33 -5.46
CA TYR A 225 -13.49 22.02 -5.34
C TYR A 225 -14.15 21.80 -3.98
N ALA A 226 -13.96 22.71 -3.02
CA ALA A 226 -14.45 22.59 -1.63
C ALA A 226 -13.99 21.29 -0.94
N VAL A 227 -12.71 20.91 -1.16
CA VAL A 227 -12.08 19.73 -0.59
C VAL A 227 -10.70 20.08 -0.01
N SER A 228 -10.14 19.24 0.84
CA SER A 228 -8.83 19.49 1.45
C SER A 228 -7.65 19.19 0.51
N ALA A 229 -6.48 19.78 0.78
CA ALA A 229 -5.24 19.50 0.07
C ALA A 229 -4.87 18.00 0.10
N ALA A 230 -5.23 17.29 1.18
CA ALA A 230 -5.03 15.85 1.28
C ALA A 230 -5.89 15.09 0.26
N GLU A 231 -7.18 15.43 0.12
CA GLU A 231 -8.07 14.82 -0.87
C GLU A 231 -7.60 15.10 -2.29
N ILE A 232 -7.14 16.33 -2.56
CA ILE A 232 -6.54 16.70 -3.86
C ILE A 232 -5.32 15.85 -4.15
N SER A 233 -4.42 15.67 -3.18
CA SER A 233 -3.19 14.88 -3.34
C SER A 233 -3.49 13.40 -3.62
N LEU A 234 -4.46 12.81 -2.92
CA LEU A 234 -4.89 11.43 -3.17
C LEU A 234 -5.54 11.30 -4.56
N ARG A 235 -6.41 12.24 -4.92
CA ARG A 235 -7.04 12.28 -6.24
C ARG A 235 -6.03 12.43 -7.36
N TRP A 236 -5.00 13.25 -7.17
CA TRP A 236 -3.92 13.45 -8.12
C TRP A 236 -3.14 12.14 -8.42
N CYS A 237 -2.97 11.27 -7.42
CA CYS A 237 -2.41 9.93 -7.66
C CYS A 237 -3.37 9.05 -8.48
N ILE A 238 -4.65 9.01 -8.07
CA ILE A 238 -5.67 8.15 -8.70
C ILE A 238 -5.89 8.55 -10.16
N ASP A 239 -5.87 9.83 -10.50
CA ASP A 239 -6.04 10.33 -11.88
C ASP A 239 -4.87 9.95 -12.81
N GLN A 240 -3.78 9.44 -12.26
CA GLN A 240 -2.61 8.92 -12.99
C GLN A 240 -2.55 7.38 -12.98
N ASP A 241 -3.64 6.71 -12.62
CA ASP A 241 -3.70 5.25 -12.42
C ASP A 241 -2.70 4.75 -11.36
N ILE A 242 -2.41 5.56 -10.33
CA ILE A 242 -1.51 5.22 -9.23
C ILE A 242 -2.32 4.94 -7.98
N VAL A 243 -2.13 3.76 -7.39
CA VAL A 243 -2.76 3.36 -6.13
C VAL A 243 -2.18 4.21 -5.00
N ALA A 244 -3.01 4.92 -4.24
CA ALA A 244 -2.57 5.78 -3.14
C ALA A 244 -2.72 5.07 -1.80
N ILE A 245 -1.62 4.94 -1.04
CA ILE A 245 -1.63 4.37 0.31
C ILE A 245 -1.40 5.49 1.31
N THR A 246 -2.40 5.76 2.12
CA THR A 246 -2.38 6.80 3.13
C THR A 246 -2.57 6.24 4.52
N THR A 247 -2.27 7.02 5.54
CA THR A 247 -2.44 6.65 6.94
C THR A 247 -2.94 7.83 7.75
N SER A 248 -3.54 7.58 8.90
CA SER A 248 -3.89 8.62 9.86
C SER A 248 -3.58 8.16 11.27
N GLY A 249 -2.70 8.90 11.98
CA GLY A 249 -2.43 8.71 13.40
C GLY A 249 -3.26 9.62 14.32
N LYS A 250 -4.15 10.46 13.77
CA LYS A 250 -4.85 11.52 14.51
C LYS A 250 -6.38 11.40 14.52
N GLY A 251 -6.95 10.29 14.08
CA GLY A 251 -8.42 10.11 14.04
C GLY A 251 -9.16 11.10 13.10
N PHE A 252 -8.46 11.75 12.18
CA PHE A 252 -9.02 12.75 11.24
C PHE A 252 -10.07 12.19 10.28
N TRP A 253 -10.16 10.89 10.17
CA TRP A 253 -11.06 10.19 9.29
C TRP A 253 -12.54 10.37 9.64
N THR A 254 -12.84 10.58 10.93
CA THR A 254 -14.22 10.65 11.40
C THR A 254 -14.93 11.96 11.08
N ASN A 255 -14.19 13.03 10.77
CA ASN A 255 -14.78 14.37 10.67
C ASN A 255 -14.72 15.02 9.28
N LYS A 256 -13.98 14.48 8.31
CA LYS A 256 -13.78 15.15 7.00
C LYS A 256 -14.39 14.44 5.80
N PHE A 257 -14.88 13.21 5.98
CA PHE A 257 -15.70 12.54 4.97
C PHE A 257 -17.20 12.56 5.31
N ASP A 258 -17.61 13.35 6.32
CA ASP A 258 -19.01 13.61 6.56
C ASP A 258 -19.51 14.56 5.47
N ALA A 259 -20.36 14.06 4.57
CA ALA A 259 -20.93 14.83 3.47
C ALA A 259 -21.78 16.03 3.93
N ASN A 260 -21.96 16.19 5.23
CA ASN A 260 -22.69 17.32 5.85
C ASN A 260 -21.78 18.49 6.22
N ASP A 261 -20.45 18.39 6.08
CA ASP A 261 -19.53 19.51 6.32
C ASP A 261 -19.29 20.32 5.04
N ARG A 262 -20.35 20.46 4.24
CA ARG A 262 -20.43 21.37 3.09
C ARG A 262 -21.14 22.69 3.48
N SER A 263 -20.81 23.23 4.66
CA SER A 263 -21.26 24.58 5.04
C SER A 263 -20.12 25.56 5.10
#